data_baf48605a352a25664f46d2611de337b
#
_entry.id   baf48605a352a25664f46d2611de337b
#
_cell.length_a   1.000
_cell.length_b   1.000
_cell.length_c   1.000
_cell.angle_alpha   90.00
_cell.angle_beta   90.00
_cell.angle_gamma   90.00
#
_symmetry.space_group_name_H-M   'P 1'
#
loop_
_entity.id
_entity.type
_entity.pdbx_description
1 polymer ?
#
loop_
_entity_poly.entity_id
_entity_poly.type
_entity_poly.pdbx_seq_one_letter_code
_entity_poly.pdbx_strand_id
1 'polypeptide(L)'
;MSSTINRDDTAMPTAPRSAKKAAESAAPALATRREWWGLAVLMLPVLIVSIDNTVLSFALPFIALDLRPSAAMQLWIVDIYPLVLAALLVSVGNLGDRIGRRRLLLIGAVGFAVMSVVAAYSTSAEMLLIARAATGVFGAALMPCTLSLLRGMFHDR
;
A
#
# COMPACT_ATOMS: atom_id res chain seq x y z
N MET A 1 60.74 39.76 -35.53
CA MET A 1 60.46 38.86 -34.40
C MET A 1 58.94 38.81 -34.25
N SER A 2 58.36 37.85 -34.92
CA SER A 2 56.91 37.67 -34.91
C SER A 2 56.59 36.41 -34.10
N SER A 3 55.99 36.58 -32.93
CA SER A 3 55.61 35.51 -32.05
C SER A 3 54.20 35.01 -32.47
N THR A 4 54.13 33.84 -33.11
CA THR A 4 52.92 33.17 -33.50
C THR A 4 52.34 32.49 -32.24
N ILE A 5 51.30 33.07 -31.69
CA ILE A 5 50.54 32.45 -30.61
C ILE A 5 49.61 31.32 -31.22
N ASN A 6 50.01 30.10 -30.98
CA ASN A 6 49.22 28.93 -31.34
C ASN A 6 47.98 28.84 -30.41
N ARG A 7 46.79 28.99 -31.00
CA ARG A 7 45.49 29.04 -30.31
C ARG A 7 44.73 27.68 -30.33
N ASP A 8 45.42 26.57 -30.48
CA ASP A 8 44.77 25.27 -30.71
C ASP A 8 44.71 24.32 -29.51
N ASP A 9 44.86 24.82 -28.27
CA ASP A 9 44.82 23.95 -27.07
C ASP A 9 43.62 24.16 -26.15
N THR A 10 42.42 24.45 -26.70
CA THR A 10 41.16 24.39 -25.94
C THR A 10 40.29 23.21 -26.34
N ALA A 11 40.89 22.06 -26.60
CA ALA A 11 40.14 20.82 -26.67
C ALA A 11 39.74 20.41 -25.25
N MET A 12 38.49 20.71 -24.87
CA MET A 12 37.89 20.14 -23.64
C MET A 12 38.15 18.63 -23.58
N PRO A 13 38.67 18.10 -22.47
CA PRO A 13 38.85 16.67 -22.34
C PRO A 13 37.48 15.97 -22.50
N THR A 14 37.30 15.26 -23.58
CA THR A 14 36.11 14.41 -23.77
C THR A 14 36.10 13.38 -22.66
N ALA A 15 35.06 13.42 -21.81
CA ALA A 15 34.90 12.49 -20.71
C ALA A 15 35.07 11.05 -21.23
N PRO A 16 35.80 10.19 -20.52
CA PRO A 16 36.08 8.83 -20.97
C PRO A 16 34.75 8.10 -21.19
N ARG A 17 34.67 7.28 -22.24
CA ARG A 17 33.47 6.51 -22.62
C ARG A 17 32.88 5.72 -21.45
N SER A 18 33.70 5.30 -20.47
CA SER A 18 33.30 4.66 -19.23
C SER A 18 32.43 5.57 -18.34
N ALA A 19 32.79 6.86 -18.23
CA ALA A 19 32.03 7.84 -17.44
C ALA A 19 30.67 8.15 -18.09
N LYS A 20 30.61 8.20 -19.42
CA LYS A 20 29.36 8.41 -20.16
C LYS A 20 28.44 7.22 -20.04
N LYS A 21 28.98 5.99 -20.07
CA LYS A 21 28.23 4.74 -19.87
C LYS A 21 27.75 4.57 -18.41
N ALA A 22 28.53 5.03 -17.43
CA ALA A 22 28.17 5.07 -16.03
C ALA A 22 27.06 6.11 -15.74
N ALA A 23 27.13 7.29 -16.39
CA ALA A 23 26.10 8.31 -16.27
C ALA A 23 24.78 7.90 -16.95
N GLU A 24 24.86 7.19 -18.07
CA GLU A 24 23.71 6.66 -18.80
C GLU A 24 23.04 5.49 -18.05
N SER A 25 23.83 4.70 -17.30
CA SER A 25 23.35 3.66 -16.38
C SER A 25 22.76 4.23 -15.07
N ALA A 26 23.09 5.47 -14.72
CA ALA A 26 22.59 6.15 -13.54
C ALA A 26 21.33 7.01 -13.81
N ALA A 27 20.92 7.14 -15.08
CA ALA A 27 19.66 7.79 -15.40
C ALA A 27 18.49 6.97 -14.81
N PRO A 28 17.60 7.57 -14.01
CA PRO A 28 16.45 6.84 -13.50
C PRO A 28 15.62 6.37 -14.70
N ALA A 29 15.62 5.06 -14.94
CA ALA A 29 14.83 4.47 -16.00
C ALA A 29 13.36 4.81 -15.74
N LEU A 30 12.74 5.55 -16.65
CA LEU A 30 11.33 5.93 -16.57
C LEU A 30 10.50 4.64 -16.44
N ALA A 31 9.66 4.59 -15.40
CA ALA A 31 8.83 3.44 -15.11
C ALA A 31 8.00 3.05 -16.34
N THR A 32 8.08 1.80 -16.73
CA THR A 32 7.37 1.25 -17.90
C THR A 32 5.86 1.30 -17.65
N ARG A 33 5.03 1.43 -18.70
CA ARG A 33 3.55 1.41 -18.57
C ARG A 33 3.04 0.20 -17.77
N ARG A 34 3.71 -0.93 -17.85
CA ARG A 34 3.39 -2.14 -17.08
C ARG A 34 3.61 -1.96 -15.59
N GLU A 35 4.65 -1.24 -15.19
CA GLU A 35 4.95 -0.93 -13.78
C GLU A 35 3.95 0.07 -13.21
N TRP A 36 3.51 1.05 -14.00
CA TRP A 36 2.44 1.97 -13.64
C TRP A 36 1.11 1.25 -13.40
N TRP A 37 0.74 0.31 -14.26
CA TRP A 37 -0.44 -0.52 -14.04
C TRP A 37 -0.31 -1.42 -12.81
N GLY A 38 0.87 -1.99 -12.58
CA GLY A 38 1.16 -2.76 -11.36
C GLY A 38 1.01 -1.90 -10.10
N LEU A 39 1.54 -0.68 -10.12
CA LEU A 39 1.40 0.28 -9.02
C LEU A 39 -0.06 0.67 -8.78
N ALA A 40 -0.83 0.94 -9.83
CA ALA A 40 -2.25 1.26 -9.73
C ALA A 40 -3.05 0.13 -9.08
N VAL A 41 -2.81 -1.12 -9.48
CA VAL A 41 -3.45 -2.30 -8.89
C VAL A 41 -3.05 -2.48 -7.41
N LEU A 42 -1.80 -2.19 -7.04
CA LEU A 42 -1.34 -2.27 -5.66
C LEU A 42 -1.87 -1.12 -4.78
N MET A 43 -2.23 0.02 -5.38
CA MET A 43 -2.85 1.14 -4.65
C MET A 43 -4.32 0.89 -4.32
N LEU A 44 -5.03 0.02 -5.08
CA LEU A 44 -6.44 -0.29 -4.82
C LEU A 44 -6.73 -0.78 -3.39
N PRO A 45 -5.99 -1.75 -2.83
CA PRO A 45 -6.20 -2.18 -1.44
C PRO A 45 -6.01 -1.05 -0.43
N VAL A 46 -5.02 -0.20 -0.63
CA VAL A 46 -4.75 0.94 0.26
C VAL A 46 -5.90 1.94 0.18
N LEU A 47 -6.41 2.20 -1.02
CA LEU A 47 -7.56 3.07 -1.24
C LEU A 47 -8.81 2.51 -0.55
N ILE A 48 -9.10 1.22 -0.69
CA ILE A 48 -10.25 0.55 -0.06
C ILE A 48 -10.19 0.70 1.46
N VAL A 49 -9.04 0.42 2.07
CA VAL A 49 -8.83 0.59 3.53
C VAL A 49 -9.02 2.04 3.96
N SER A 50 -8.52 2.99 3.17
CA SER A 50 -8.66 4.43 3.48
C SER A 50 -10.12 4.90 3.40
N ILE A 51 -10.85 4.45 2.39
CA ILE A 51 -12.28 4.73 2.23
C ILE A 51 -13.08 4.14 3.39
N ASP A 52 -12.82 2.89 3.75
CA ASP A 52 -13.49 2.19 4.84
C ASP A 52 -13.39 2.95 6.17
N ASN A 53 -12.18 3.41 6.54
CA ASN A 53 -11.97 4.20 7.74
C ASN A 53 -12.68 5.57 7.68
N THR A 54 -12.67 6.21 6.52
CA THR A 54 -13.33 7.49 6.32
C THR A 54 -14.86 7.35 6.42
N VAL A 55 -15.42 6.34 5.75
CA VAL A 55 -16.87 6.05 5.79
C VAL A 55 -17.33 5.76 7.21
N LEU A 56 -16.56 4.97 7.98
CA LEU A 56 -16.89 4.71 9.38
C LEU A 56 -16.96 5.99 10.20
N SER A 57 -15.99 6.88 10.04
CA SER A 57 -15.96 8.16 10.79
C SER A 57 -17.20 9.01 10.53
N PHE A 58 -17.68 9.04 9.28
CA PHE A 58 -18.94 9.72 8.94
C PHE A 58 -20.18 8.95 9.36
N ALA A 59 -20.14 7.62 9.39
CA ALA A 59 -21.27 6.78 9.78
C ALA A 59 -21.49 6.72 11.30
N LEU A 60 -20.46 7.01 12.10
CA LEU A 60 -20.50 6.90 13.57
C LEU A 60 -21.69 7.63 14.21
N PRO A 61 -22.05 8.89 13.85
CA PRO A 61 -23.21 9.57 14.42
C PRO A 61 -24.52 8.84 14.07
N PHE A 62 -24.66 8.31 12.86
CA PHE A 62 -25.83 7.57 12.42
C PHE A 62 -25.94 6.22 13.14
N ILE A 63 -24.83 5.50 13.30
CA ILE A 63 -24.75 4.26 14.05
C ILE A 63 -25.16 4.50 15.52
N ALA A 64 -24.73 5.63 16.10
CA ALA A 64 -25.09 5.99 17.46
C ALA A 64 -26.61 6.23 17.63
N LEU A 65 -27.26 6.79 16.62
CA LEU A 65 -28.70 7.04 16.63
C LEU A 65 -29.54 5.76 16.38
N ASP A 66 -29.13 4.96 15.42
CA ASP A 66 -29.88 3.78 14.96
C ASP A 66 -29.68 2.56 15.86
N LEU A 67 -28.42 2.20 16.15
CA LEU A 67 -28.07 1.01 16.93
C LEU A 67 -27.95 1.30 18.44
N ARG A 68 -27.87 2.56 18.84
CA ARG A 68 -27.74 3.02 20.24
C ARG A 68 -26.73 2.21 21.06
N PRO A 69 -25.51 2.00 20.56
CA PRO A 69 -24.48 1.26 21.29
C PRO A 69 -24.10 2.02 22.56
N SER A 70 -23.68 1.30 23.59
CA SER A 70 -23.06 1.94 24.76
C SER A 70 -21.78 2.67 24.35
N ALA A 71 -21.34 3.67 25.12
CA ALA A 71 -20.12 4.42 24.84
C ALA A 71 -18.89 3.51 24.70
N ALA A 72 -18.80 2.46 25.52
CA ALA A 72 -17.76 1.46 25.42
C ALA A 72 -17.83 0.66 24.12
N MET A 73 -19.03 0.25 23.68
CA MET A 73 -19.22 -0.48 22.43
C MET A 73 -18.86 0.38 21.22
N GLN A 74 -19.20 1.66 21.24
CA GLN A 74 -18.86 2.60 20.17
C GLN A 74 -17.33 2.75 20.03
N LEU A 75 -16.62 2.85 21.15
CA LEU A 75 -15.16 2.88 21.16
C LEU A 75 -14.58 1.58 20.57
N TRP A 76 -15.10 0.42 21.00
CA TRP A 76 -14.65 -0.87 20.47
C TRP A 76 -14.89 -1.02 18.96
N ILE A 77 -16.02 -0.54 18.42
CA ILE A 77 -16.30 -0.57 16.98
C ILE A 77 -15.24 0.17 16.18
N VAL A 78 -14.72 1.28 16.72
CA VAL A 78 -13.64 2.06 16.06
C VAL A 78 -12.30 1.36 16.21
N ASP A 79 -11.96 0.93 17.42
CA ASP A 79 -10.61 0.52 17.77
C ASP A 79 -10.28 -0.95 17.44
N ILE A 80 -11.30 -1.82 17.34
CA ILE A 80 -11.07 -3.25 17.09
C ILE A 80 -10.37 -3.51 15.77
N TYR A 81 -10.68 -2.75 14.73
CA TYR A 81 -10.06 -2.88 13.42
C TYR A 81 -8.54 -2.63 13.47
N PRO A 82 -8.04 -1.45 13.90
CA PRO A 82 -6.59 -1.21 13.96
C PRO A 82 -5.88 -2.11 14.98
N LEU A 83 -6.55 -2.51 16.06
CA LEU A 83 -6.01 -3.42 17.06
C LEU A 83 -5.74 -4.81 16.47
N VAL A 84 -6.73 -5.40 15.82
CA VAL A 84 -6.62 -6.72 15.16
C VAL A 84 -5.61 -6.66 14.02
N LEU A 85 -5.63 -5.60 13.23
CA LEU A 85 -4.69 -5.36 12.15
C LEU A 85 -3.25 -5.36 12.67
N ALA A 86 -2.97 -4.57 13.71
CA ALA A 86 -1.63 -4.47 14.30
C ALA A 86 -1.17 -5.81 14.91
N ALA A 87 -2.06 -6.51 15.63
CA ALA A 87 -1.75 -7.79 16.25
C ALA A 87 -1.39 -8.88 15.22
N LEU A 88 -2.06 -8.89 14.08
CA LEU A 88 -1.88 -9.91 13.05
C LEU A 88 -0.86 -9.55 11.97
N LEU A 89 -0.42 -8.30 11.88
CA LEU A 89 0.44 -7.80 10.80
C LEU A 89 1.68 -8.67 10.60
N VAL A 90 2.37 -9.02 11.67
CA VAL A 90 3.61 -9.82 11.63
C VAL A 90 3.31 -11.28 11.25
N SER A 91 2.28 -11.87 11.85
CA SER A 91 1.91 -13.27 11.60
C SER A 91 1.43 -13.49 10.17
N VAL A 92 0.60 -12.57 9.68
CA VAL A 92 0.05 -12.61 8.33
C VAL A 92 1.13 -12.26 7.28
N GLY A 93 2.09 -11.38 7.63
CA GLY A 93 3.28 -11.13 6.81
C GLY A 93 4.08 -12.40 6.54
N ASN A 94 4.39 -13.17 7.60
CA ASN A 94 5.07 -14.46 7.50
C ASN A 94 4.26 -15.49 6.70
N LEU A 95 2.94 -15.48 6.84
CA LEU A 95 2.04 -16.35 6.08
C LEU A 95 2.11 -16.04 4.58
N GLY A 96 2.21 -14.75 4.22
CA GLY A 96 2.37 -14.30 2.84
C GLY A 96 3.63 -14.84 2.18
N ASP A 97 4.71 -15.00 2.93
CA ASP A 97 5.96 -15.57 2.44
C ASP A 97 5.84 -17.09 2.14
N ARG A 98 4.95 -17.79 2.87
CA ARG A 98 4.72 -19.24 2.69
C ARG A 98 3.70 -19.57 1.59
N ILE A 99 2.57 -18.89 1.56
CA ILE A 99 1.45 -19.18 0.65
C ILE A 99 1.62 -18.45 -0.69
N GLY A 100 2.42 -17.39 -0.71
CA GLY A 100 2.62 -16.51 -1.84
C GLY A 100 1.85 -15.18 -1.67
N ARG A 101 2.60 -14.09 -1.73
CA ARG A 101 2.13 -12.72 -1.46
C ARG A 101 0.95 -12.29 -2.34
N ARG A 102 0.97 -12.70 -3.62
CA ARG A 102 -0.13 -12.39 -4.56
C ARG A 102 -1.43 -13.10 -4.19
N ARG A 103 -1.37 -14.35 -3.78
CA ARG A 103 -2.55 -15.11 -3.36
C ARG A 103 -3.14 -14.53 -2.07
N LEU A 104 -2.27 -14.24 -1.09
CA LEU A 104 -2.70 -13.66 0.17
C LEU A 104 -3.29 -12.26 -0.02
N LEU A 105 -2.74 -11.44 -0.92
CA LEU A 105 -3.31 -10.14 -1.28
C LEU A 105 -4.73 -10.26 -1.84
N LEU A 106 -4.95 -11.20 -2.76
CA LEU A 106 -6.29 -11.42 -3.34
C LEU A 106 -7.30 -11.91 -2.29
N ILE A 107 -6.90 -12.88 -1.46
CA ILE A 107 -7.75 -13.38 -0.36
C ILE A 107 -8.07 -12.25 0.61
N GLY A 108 -7.07 -11.45 0.98
CA GLY A 108 -7.25 -10.29 1.84
C GLY A 108 -8.20 -9.26 1.26
N ALA A 109 -8.04 -8.91 -0.03
CA ALA A 109 -8.88 -7.92 -0.70
C ALA A 109 -10.35 -8.39 -0.84
N VAL A 110 -10.56 -9.63 -1.26
CA VAL A 110 -11.92 -10.21 -1.37
C VAL A 110 -12.56 -10.35 0.01
N GLY A 111 -11.83 -10.88 1.00
CA GLY A 111 -12.34 -11.02 2.36
C GLY A 111 -12.67 -9.67 3.00
N PHE A 112 -11.83 -8.67 2.80
CA PHE A 112 -12.08 -7.31 3.26
C PHE A 112 -13.35 -6.73 2.63
N ALA A 113 -13.50 -6.83 1.31
CA ALA A 113 -14.68 -6.33 0.60
C ALA A 113 -15.97 -7.02 1.08
N VAL A 114 -15.95 -8.34 1.24
CA VAL A 114 -17.10 -9.10 1.76
C VAL A 114 -17.47 -8.66 3.17
N MET A 115 -16.49 -8.54 4.08
CA MET A 115 -16.75 -8.11 5.45
C MET A 115 -17.19 -6.65 5.55
N SER A 116 -16.71 -5.77 4.66
CA SER A 116 -17.21 -4.39 4.55
C SER A 116 -18.69 -4.34 4.15
N VAL A 117 -19.10 -5.21 3.21
CA VAL A 117 -20.53 -5.35 2.86
C VAL A 117 -21.34 -5.87 4.06
N VAL A 118 -20.86 -6.88 4.78
CA VAL A 118 -21.51 -7.38 6.00
C VAL A 118 -21.63 -6.28 7.05
N ALA A 119 -20.59 -5.46 7.23
CA ALA A 119 -20.62 -4.32 8.14
C ALA A 119 -21.67 -3.29 7.73
N ALA A 120 -21.82 -3.01 6.43
CA ALA A 120 -22.80 -2.05 5.92
C ALA A 120 -24.25 -2.48 6.14
N TYR A 121 -24.51 -3.78 6.17
CA TYR A 121 -25.84 -4.36 6.42
C TYR A 121 -26.03 -4.84 7.87
N SER A 122 -25.16 -4.43 8.79
CA SER A 122 -25.27 -4.81 10.19
C SER A 122 -26.51 -4.18 10.85
N THR A 123 -27.30 -5.02 11.51
CA THR A 123 -28.53 -4.63 12.22
C THR A 123 -28.34 -4.51 13.73
N SER A 124 -27.15 -4.84 14.23
CA SER A 124 -26.80 -4.71 15.65
C SER A 124 -25.36 -4.24 15.82
N ALA A 125 -25.09 -3.57 16.96
CA ALA A 125 -23.75 -3.10 17.30
C ALA A 125 -22.73 -4.24 17.43
N GLU A 126 -23.17 -5.39 17.93
CA GLU A 126 -22.35 -6.59 18.07
C GLU A 126 -21.95 -7.19 16.70
N MET A 127 -22.93 -7.27 15.78
CA MET A 127 -22.68 -7.72 14.41
C MET A 127 -21.69 -6.79 13.71
N LEU A 128 -21.82 -5.47 13.88
CA LEU A 128 -20.91 -4.48 13.36
C LEU A 128 -19.50 -4.64 13.95
N LEU A 129 -19.39 -4.87 15.27
CA LEU A 129 -18.11 -5.11 15.94
C LEU A 129 -17.39 -6.34 15.37
N ILE A 130 -18.11 -7.45 15.21
CA ILE A 130 -17.54 -8.69 14.64
C ILE A 130 -17.10 -8.47 13.19
N ALA A 131 -17.91 -7.79 12.39
CA ALA A 131 -17.55 -7.45 11.00
C ALA A 131 -16.30 -6.57 10.95
N ARG A 132 -16.15 -5.59 11.84
CA ARG A 132 -14.96 -4.74 11.97
C ARG A 132 -13.73 -5.53 12.40
N ALA A 133 -13.86 -6.46 13.33
CA ALA A 133 -12.77 -7.36 13.70
C ALA A 133 -12.32 -8.22 12.50
N ALA A 134 -13.27 -8.77 11.76
CA ALA A 134 -12.97 -9.56 10.55
C ALA A 134 -12.31 -8.73 9.44
N THR A 135 -12.75 -7.48 9.20
CA THR A 135 -12.06 -6.57 8.26
C THR A 135 -10.64 -6.29 8.70
N GLY A 136 -10.36 -6.21 10.02
CA GLY A 136 -9.00 -6.10 10.57
C GLY A 136 -8.11 -7.30 10.23
N VAL A 137 -8.64 -8.52 10.31
CA VAL A 137 -7.91 -9.74 9.92
C VAL A 137 -7.51 -9.71 8.45
N PHE A 138 -8.46 -9.41 7.56
CA PHE A 138 -8.18 -9.32 6.12
C PHE A 138 -7.31 -8.11 5.76
N GLY A 139 -7.50 -6.98 6.44
CA GLY A 139 -6.69 -5.78 6.31
C GLY A 139 -5.21 -6.01 6.63
N ALA A 140 -4.93 -6.86 7.64
CA ALA A 140 -3.56 -7.25 8.00
C ALA A 140 -2.82 -7.99 6.87
N ALA A 141 -3.54 -8.61 5.93
CA ALA A 141 -2.96 -9.24 4.75
C ALA A 141 -2.58 -8.24 3.65
N LEU A 142 -3.28 -7.13 3.56
CA LEU A 142 -3.13 -6.16 2.47
C LEU A 142 -1.82 -5.37 2.56
N MET A 143 -1.47 -4.84 3.73
CA MET A 143 -0.32 -3.96 3.90
C MET A 143 1.04 -4.64 3.62
N PRO A 144 1.40 -5.77 4.26
CA PRO A 144 2.71 -6.39 4.03
C PRO A 144 2.83 -6.94 2.61
N CYS A 145 1.74 -7.46 2.03
CA CYS A 145 1.74 -7.98 0.68
C CYS A 145 1.94 -6.87 -0.36
N THR A 146 1.27 -5.71 -0.19
CA THR A 146 1.41 -4.56 -1.07
C THR A 146 2.84 -4.01 -1.05
N LEU A 147 3.39 -3.78 0.14
CA LEU A 147 4.74 -3.24 0.31
C LEU A 147 5.81 -4.16 -0.28
N SER A 148 5.63 -5.45 -0.12
CA SER A 148 6.55 -6.46 -0.62
C SER A 148 6.52 -6.62 -2.14
N LEU A 149 5.33 -6.57 -2.74
CA LEU A 149 5.19 -6.59 -4.20
C LEU A 149 5.76 -5.32 -4.82
N LEU A 150 5.58 -4.16 -4.18
CA LEU A 150 6.23 -2.92 -4.60
C LEU A 150 7.75 -3.06 -4.62
N ARG A 151 8.35 -3.57 -3.55
CA ARG A 151 9.81 -3.79 -3.50
C ARG A 151 10.29 -4.73 -4.61
N GLY A 152 9.56 -5.80 -4.90
CA GLY A 152 9.90 -6.73 -5.98
C GLY A 152 9.86 -6.08 -7.37
N MET A 153 8.94 -5.15 -7.61
CA MET A 153 8.84 -4.45 -8.90
C MET A 153 9.98 -3.46 -9.16
N PHE A 154 10.56 -2.88 -8.10
CA PHE A 154 11.62 -1.88 -8.21
C PHE A 154 13.04 -2.44 -7.93
N HIS A 155 13.17 -3.69 -7.49
CA HIS A 155 14.46 -4.31 -7.12
C HIS A 155 15.02 -5.23 -8.20
N ASP A 156 14.29 -5.50 -9.25
CA ASP A 156 14.67 -6.41 -10.34
C ASP A 156 15.39 -5.67 -11.50
N ARG A 157 16.28 -4.70 -11.11
CA ARG A 157 17.14 -3.95 -12.03
C ARG A 157 18.59 -3.92 -11.58
#